data_0eb52a74b17af926cc927ce460928e83
#
_entry.id   0eb52a74b17af926cc927ce460928e83
#
_cell.length_a   1.000
_cell.length_b   1.000
_cell.length_c   1.000
_cell.angle_alpha   90.00
_cell.angle_beta   90.00
_cell.angle_gamma   90.00
#
_symmetry.space_group_name_H-M   'P 1'
#
loop_
_entity.id
_entity.type
_entity.pdbx_description
1 polymer ?
#
loop_
_entity_poly.entity_id
_entity_poly.type
_entity_poly.pdbx_seq_one_letter_code
_entity_poly.pdbx_strand_id
1 'polypeptide(L)'
;MSEIVIDSSCILDFLLNQQGKEIVQKTVGNSRLIAPDCLPCEIGDAINRLVKKELISVADGVSVYHEFARIPIRFIEPDISNSIVIAGQTGCNAYKAYYISLAKQYSLSLFTMNEDMKNAAISWGVTCL
;
A
#
# COMPACT_ATOMS: atom_id res chain seq x y z
N MET A 1 -9.99 -16.93 -7.82
CA MET A 1 -9.78 -15.47 -7.91
C MET A 1 -8.53 -15.12 -7.13
N SER A 2 -7.60 -14.39 -7.74
CA SER A 2 -6.33 -14.06 -7.10
C SER A 2 -6.50 -12.96 -6.07
N GLU A 3 -5.57 -12.92 -5.13
CA GLU A 3 -5.48 -11.87 -4.09
C GLU A 3 -4.12 -11.19 -4.21
N ILE A 4 -4.09 -9.88 -4.01
CA ILE A 4 -2.89 -9.06 -4.12
C ILE A 4 -2.78 -8.22 -2.86
N VAL A 5 -1.59 -8.14 -2.28
CA VAL A 5 -1.30 -7.16 -1.23
C VAL A 5 -0.96 -5.85 -1.94
N ILE A 6 -1.72 -4.80 -1.66
CA ILE A 6 -1.54 -3.48 -2.27
C ILE A 6 -1.12 -2.46 -1.22
N ASP A 7 -0.18 -1.59 -1.57
CA ASP A 7 0.32 -0.59 -0.64
C ASP A 7 -0.23 0.82 -0.88
N SER A 8 0.15 1.73 0.01
CA SER A 8 -0.32 3.12 -0.04
C SER A 8 0.14 3.85 -1.30
N SER A 9 1.32 3.55 -1.83
CA SER A 9 1.83 4.22 -3.03
C SER A 9 0.94 3.94 -4.25
N CYS A 10 0.49 2.70 -4.41
CA CYS A 10 -0.43 2.32 -5.49
C CYS A 10 -1.80 2.95 -5.31
N ILE A 11 -2.31 2.98 -4.09
CA ILE A 11 -3.61 3.58 -3.79
C ILE A 11 -3.59 5.08 -4.08
N LEU A 12 -2.56 5.78 -3.62
CA LEU A 12 -2.42 7.23 -3.87
C LEU A 12 -2.27 7.53 -5.36
N ASP A 13 -1.51 6.71 -6.07
CA ASP A 13 -1.35 6.84 -7.51
C ASP A 13 -2.69 6.66 -8.24
N PHE A 14 -3.47 5.67 -7.82
CA PHE A 14 -4.81 5.41 -8.34
C PHE A 14 -5.76 6.60 -8.10
N LEU A 15 -5.69 7.21 -6.91
CA LEU A 15 -6.62 8.29 -6.53
C LEU A 15 -6.23 9.65 -7.12
N LEU A 16 -4.94 9.93 -7.31
CA LEU A 16 -4.43 11.27 -7.57
C LEU A 16 -3.79 11.45 -8.95
N ASN A 17 -3.48 10.36 -9.66
CA ASN A 17 -2.74 10.40 -10.91
C ASN A 17 -3.48 9.62 -11.99
N GLN A 18 -3.88 10.30 -13.09
CA GLN A 18 -4.66 9.67 -14.16
C GLN A 18 -3.92 8.49 -14.82
N GLN A 19 -2.62 8.64 -15.10
CA GLN A 19 -1.82 7.56 -15.66
C GLN A 19 -1.64 6.42 -14.65
N GLY A 20 -1.40 6.77 -13.40
CA GLY A 20 -1.28 5.80 -12.32
C GLY A 20 -2.56 5.00 -12.15
N LYS A 21 -3.71 5.67 -12.26
CA LYS A 21 -5.01 5.00 -12.17
C LYS A 21 -5.14 3.89 -13.21
N GLU A 22 -4.77 4.16 -14.45
CA GLU A 22 -4.84 3.17 -15.52
C GLU A 22 -3.90 1.99 -15.27
N ILE A 23 -2.67 2.27 -14.84
CA ILE A 23 -1.69 1.23 -14.52
C ILE A 23 -2.17 0.34 -13.38
N VAL A 24 -2.68 0.95 -12.31
CA VAL A 24 -3.18 0.21 -11.15
C VAL A 24 -4.39 -0.66 -11.53
N GLN A 25 -5.35 -0.10 -12.26
CA GLN A 25 -6.52 -0.85 -12.70
C GLN A 25 -6.15 -2.05 -13.56
N LYS A 26 -5.20 -1.86 -14.47
CA LYS A 26 -4.74 -2.92 -15.37
C LYS A 26 -4.01 -4.03 -14.59
N THR A 27 -3.15 -3.64 -13.65
CA THR A 27 -2.37 -4.59 -12.86
C THR A 27 -3.25 -5.38 -11.90
N VAL A 28 -4.18 -4.70 -11.23
CA VAL A 28 -5.09 -5.32 -10.27
C VAL A 28 -6.10 -6.23 -10.98
N GLY A 29 -6.65 -5.78 -12.11
CA GLY A 29 -7.67 -6.53 -12.84
C GLY A 29 -8.85 -6.89 -11.94
N ASN A 30 -9.18 -8.17 -11.83
CA ASN A 30 -10.26 -8.70 -10.99
C ASN A 30 -9.77 -9.25 -9.66
N SER A 31 -8.50 -9.01 -9.30
CA SER A 31 -7.94 -9.51 -8.05
C SER A 31 -8.60 -8.85 -6.84
N ARG A 32 -8.70 -9.61 -5.75
CA ARG A 32 -9.10 -9.05 -4.46
C ARG A 32 -7.90 -8.36 -3.82
N LEU A 33 -8.17 -7.23 -3.16
CA LEU A 33 -7.12 -6.43 -2.54
C LEU A 33 -7.05 -6.72 -1.04
N ILE A 34 -5.84 -6.88 -0.55
CA ILE A 34 -5.54 -7.12 0.86
C ILE A 34 -4.48 -6.11 1.28
N ALA A 35 -4.58 -5.62 2.50
CA ALA A 35 -3.59 -4.70 3.06
C ALA A 35 -3.54 -4.81 4.58
N PRO A 36 -2.42 -4.41 5.20
CA PRO A 36 -2.39 -4.24 6.65
C PRO A 36 -3.41 -3.19 7.09
N ASP A 37 -3.94 -3.33 8.29
CA ASP A 37 -4.98 -2.43 8.81
C ASP A 37 -4.48 -1.02 9.12
N CYS A 38 -3.18 -0.76 9.00
CA CYS A 38 -2.62 0.59 9.08
C CYS A 38 -2.77 1.39 7.78
N LEU A 39 -3.16 0.77 6.67
CA LEU A 39 -3.27 1.47 5.38
C LEU A 39 -4.16 2.72 5.43
N PRO A 40 -5.36 2.70 6.03
CA PRO A 40 -6.17 3.92 6.11
C PRO A 40 -5.45 5.08 6.80
N CYS A 41 -4.71 4.80 7.86
CA CYS A 41 -3.94 5.82 8.58
C CYS A 41 -2.81 6.39 7.73
N GLU A 42 -2.14 5.55 6.94
CA GLU A 42 -1.10 6.00 6.02
C GLU A 42 -1.68 6.88 4.91
N ILE A 43 -2.84 6.51 4.38
CA ILE A 43 -3.52 7.32 3.36
C ILE A 43 -3.89 8.69 3.94
N GLY A 44 -4.45 8.72 5.14
CA GLY A 44 -4.80 9.97 5.82
C GLY A 44 -3.58 10.87 6.03
N ASP A 45 -2.46 10.31 6.46
CA ASP A 45 -1.23 11.05 6.66
C ASP A 45 -0.69 11.61 5.34
N ALA A 46 -0.70 10.82 4.26
CA ALA A 46 -0.24 11.28 2.96
C ALA A 46 -1.10 12.42 2.41
N ILE A 47 -2.43 12.31 2.54
CA ILE A 47 -3.36 13.37 2.14
C ILE A 47 -3.10 14.63 2.95
N ASN A 48 -2.91 14.50 4.26
CA ASN A 48 -2.63 15.65 5.13
C ASN A 48 -1.33 16.37 4.73
N ARG A 49 -0.31 15.62 4.31
CA ARG A 49 0.93 16.25 3.82
C ARG A 49 0.69 17.07 2.56
N LEU A 50 -0.19 16.62 1.66
CA LEU A 50 -0.57 17.40 0.47
C LEU A 50 -1.32 18.67 0.85
N VAL A 51 -2.21 18.60 1.83
CA VAL A 51 -2.94 19.77 2.34
C VAL A 51 -1.97 20.78 2.95
N LYS A 52 -1.03 20.31 3.77
CA LYS A 52 -0.04 21.19 4.41
C LYS A 52 0.89 21.87 3.40
N LYS A 53 1.17 21.23 2.29
CA LYS A 53 1.94 21.79 1.18
C LYS A 53 1.10 22.67 0.26
N GLU A 54 -0.16 22.87 0.60
CA GLU A 54 -1.11 23.68 -0.17
C GLU A 54 -1.31 23.18 -1.60
N LEU A 55 -1.10 21.88 -1.82
CA LEU A 55 -1.33 21.26 -3.13
C LEU A 55 -2.79 20.90 -3.36
N ILE A 56 -3.54 20.65 -2.28
CA ILE A 56 -4.98 20.44 -2.31
C ILE A 56 -5.61 21.11 -1.09
N SER A 57 -6.90 21.43 -1.18
CA SER A 57 -7.65 21.99 -0.05
C SER A 57 -8.01 20.89 0.96
N VAL A 58 -8.38 21.29 2.17
CA VAL A 58 -8.89 20.36 3.18
C VAL A 58 -10.12 19.61 2.65
N ALA A 59 -11.03 20.33 2.01
CA ALA A 59 -12.27 19.73 1.46
C ALA A 59 -11.93 18.69 0.40
N ASP A 60 -10.99 18.97 -0.50
CA ASP A 60 -10.53 18.02 -1.52
C ASP A 60 -9.87 16.79 -0.87
N GLY A 61 -9.06 17.01 0.18
CA GLY A 61 -8.44 15.93 0.91
C GLY A 61 -9.45 14.98 1.52
N VAL A 62 -10.49 15.52 2.14
CA VAL A 62 -11.59 14.71 2.70
C VAL A 62 -12.31 13.92 1.61
N SER A 63 -12.56 14.56 0.45
CA SER A 63 -13.20 13.88 -0.69
C SER A 63 -12.34 12.73 -1.21
N VAL A 64 -11.03 12.92 -1.32
CA VAL A 64 -10.10 11.87 -1.74
C VAL A 64 -10.13 10.70 -0.76
N TYR A 65 -10.15 10.98 0.54
CA TYR A 65 -10.24 9.90 1.53
C TYR A 65 -11.55 9.13 1.41
N HIS A 66 -12.68 9.81 1.16
CA HIS A 66 -13.95 9.14 0.95
C HIS A 66 -13.93 8.25 -0.29
N GLU A 67 -13.24 8.65 -1.35
CA GLU A 67 -13.03 7.79 -2.52
C GLU A 67 -12.21 6.55 -2.16
N PHE A 68 -11.14 6.72 -1.38
CA PHE A 68 -10.36 5.59 -0.87
C PHE A 68 -11.24 4.62 -0.07
N ALA A 69 -12.07 5.14 0.83
CA ALA A 69 -12.92 4.32 1.68
C ALA A 69 -13.94 3.47 0.91
N ARG A 70 -14.20 3.81 -0.36
CA ARG A 70 -15.09 3.04 -1.24
C ARG A 70 -14.40 1.91 -1.97
N ILE A 71 -13.07 1.84 -1.93
CA ILE A 71 -12.32 0.74 -2.54
C ILE A 71 -12.45 -0.49 -1.63
N PRO A 72 -12.93 -1.62 -2.16
CA PRO A 72 -13.06 -2.82 -1.34
C PRO A 72 -11.68 -3.44 -1.08
N ILE A 73 -11.19 -3.28 0.13
CA ILE A 73 -9.91 -3.84 0.58
C ILE A 73 -10.18 -4.62 1.87
N ARG A 74 -9.65 -5.84 1.93
CA ARG A 74 -9.65 -6.62 3.16
C ARG A 74 -8.45 -6.21 3.99
N PHE A 75 -8.70 -5.68 5.19
CA PHE A 75 -7.64 -5.28 6.12
C PHE A 75 -7.32 -6.40 7.08
N ILE A 76 -6.04 -6.65 7.29
CA ILE A 76 -5.55 -7.70 8.17
C ILE A 76 -4.53 -7.09 9.13
N GLU A 77 -4.62 -7.46 10.40
CA GLU A 77 -3.63 -7.05 11.39
C GLU A 77 -2.27 -7.64 11.02
N PRO A 78 -1.21 -6.83 10.91
CA PRO A 78 0.11 -7.34 10.56
C PRO A 78 0.76 -8.07 11.72
N ASP A 79 1.63 -9.04 11.40
CA ASP A 79 2.50 -9.66 12.39
C ASP A 79 3.64 -8.69 12.71
N ILE A 80 3.48 -7.94 13.79
CA ILE A 80 4.41 -6.88 14.18
C ILE A 80 5.80 -7.46 14.49
N SER A 81 5.86 -8.55 15.24
CA SER A 81 7.13 -9.18 15.61
C SER A 81 7.94 -9.60 14.39
N ASN A 82 7.30 -10.28 13.44
CA ASN A 82 7.95 -10.71 12.21
C ASN A 82 8.36 -9.50 11.35
N SER A 83 7.55 -8.48 11.34
CA SER A 83 7.85 -7.25 10.59
C SER A 83 9.09 -6.53 11.14
N ILE A 84 9.30 -6.55 12.45
CA ILE A 84 10.52 -6.00 13.07
C ILE A 84 11.76 -6.77 12.56
N VAL A 85 11.67 -8.10 12.47
CA VAL A 85 12.75 -8.92 11.92
C VAL A 85 13.04 -8.55 10.47
N ILE A 86 12.00 -8.44 9.65
CA ILE A 86 12.14 -8.05 8.23
C ILE A 86 12.80 -6.68 8.11
N ALA A 87 12.31 -5.70 8.86
CA ALA A 87 12.86 -4.34 8.84
C ALA A 87 14.33 -4.33 9.26
N GLY A 88 14.69 -5.10 10.29
CA GLY A 88 16.07 -5.19 10.76
C GLY A 88 17.01 -5.82 9.75
N GLN A 89 16.56 -6.81 9.00
CA GLN A 89 17.40 -7.51 8.02
C GLN A 89 17.45 -6.83 6.66
N THR A 90 16.36 -6.21 6.22
CA THR A 90 16.30 -5.56 4.90
C THR A 90 16.64 -4.08 4.93
N GLY A 91 16.61 -3.45 6.10
CA GLY A 91 16.86 -2.03 6.25
C GLY A 91 15.65 -1.14 5.96
N CYS A 92 14.49 -1.72 5.61
CA CYS A 92 13.28 -0.92 5.39
C CYS A 92 12.66 -0.51 6.73
N ASN A 93 11.72 0.46 6.70
CA ASN A 93 11.02 0.84 7.92
C ASN A 93 9.92 -0.19 8.27
N ALA A 94 9.38 -0.09 9.49
CA ALA A 94 8.39 -1.04 9.98
C ALA A 94 7.12 -1.07 9.12
N TYR A 95 6.65 0.09 8.66
CA TYR A 95 5.43 0.15 7.85
C TYR A 95 5.58 -0.62 6.54
N LYS A 96 6.71 -0.47 5.85
CA LYS A 96 6.99 -1.27 4.65
C LYS A 96 7.05 -2.76 4.98
N ALA A 97 7.66 -3.11 6.10
CA ALA A 97 7.76 -4.49 6.55
C ALA A 97 6.38 -5.11 6.84
N TYR A 98 5.40 -4.34 7.28
CA TYR A 98 4.04 -4.84 7.51
C TYR A 98 3.44 -5.43 6.22
N TYR A 99 3.62 -4.75 5.10
CA TYR A 99 3.15 -5.23 3.80
C TYR A 99 3.91 -6.47 3.36
N ILE A 100 5.22 -6.47 3.52
CA ILE A 100 6.09 -7.61 3.13
C ILE A 100 5.75 -8.84 3.97
N SER A 101 5.59 -8.68 5.27
CA SER A 101 5.22 -9.77 6.18
C SER A 101 3.86 -10.37 5.78
N LEU A 102 2.89 -9.52 5.49
CA LEU A 102 1.57 -9.96 5.08
C LEU A 102 1.62 -10.78 3.78
N ALA A 103 2.32 -10.27 2.78
CA ALA A 103 2.46 -10.95 1.50
C ALA A 103 3.16 -12.30 1.66
N LYS A 104 4.22 -12.35 2.47
CA LYS A 104 4.96 -13.60 2.72
C LYS A 104 4.11 -14.62 3.46
N GLN A 105 3.40 -14.17 4.50
CA GLN A 105 2.58 -15.05 5.34
C GLN A 105 1.49 -15.77 4.54
N TYR A 106 0.86 -15.06 3.62
CA TYR A 106 -0.24 -15.61 2.81
C TYR A 106 0.20 -16.06 1.42
N SER A 107 1.50 -16.02 1.12
CA SER A 107 2.05 -16.41 -0.19
C SER A 107 1.41 -15.62 -1.34
N LEU A 108 1.25 -14.32 -1.13
CA LEU A 108 0.64 -13.42 -2.11
C LEU A 108 1.69 -12.52 -2.74
N SER A 109 1.38 -12.04 -3.95
CA SER A 109 2.20 -11.01 -4.59
C SER A 109 1.94 -9.66 -3.94
N LEU A 110 2.99 -8.83 -3.91
CA LEU A 110 2.93 -7.45 -3.44
C LEU A 110 2.92 -6.50 -4.63
N PHE A 111 2.00 -5.55 -4.63
CA PHE A 111 1.96 -4.49 -5.62
C PHE A 111 2.33 -3.16 -4.95
N THR A 112 3.44 -2.59 -5.35
CA THR A 112 3.96 -1.31 -4.83
C THR A 112 4.62 -0.51 -5.95
N MET A 113 4.53 0.81 -5.87
CA MET A 113 5.28 1.74 -6.72
C MET A 113 6.58 2.20 -6.04
N ASN A 114 6.82 1.78 -4.80
CA ASN A 114 8.01 2.17 -4.04
C ASN A 114 9.15 1.20 -4.30
N GLU A 115 10.24 1.68 -4.91
CA GLU A 115 11.38 0.84 -5.26
C GLU A 115 12.07 0.24 -4.03
N ASP A 116 12.20 1.00 -2.95
CA ASP A 116 12.84 0.50 -1.73
C ASP A 116 12.04 -0.66 -1.13
N MET A 117 10.72 -0.53 -1.09
CA MET A 117 9.85 -1.61 -0.61
C MET A 117 9.94 -2.83 -1.53
N LYS A 118 9.95 -2.61 -2.84
CA LYS A 118 10.04 -3.67 -3.84
C LYS A 118 11.34 -4.47 -3.66
N ASN A 119 12.47 -3.76 -3.53
CA ASN A 119 13.76 -4.40 -3.33
C ASN A 119 13.81 -5.21 -2.04
N ALA A 120 13.30 -4.64 -0.95
CA ALA A 120 13.23 -5.35 0.34
C ALA A 120 12.34 -6.59 0.24
N ALA A 121 11.19 -6.48 -0.42
CA ALA A 121 10.26 -7.60 -0.60
C ALA A 121 10.90 -8.74 -1.42
N ILE A 122 11.55 -8.40 -2.52
CA ILE A 122 12.24 -9.39 -3.37
C ILE A 122 13.33 -10.10 -2.57
N SER A 123 14.12 -9.35 -1.79
CA SER A 123 15.18 -9.95 -0.95
C SER A 123 14.60 -10.88 0.11
N TRP A 124 13.36 -10.69 0.52
CA TRP A 124 12.66 -11.54 1.50
C TRP A 124 11.92 -12.71 0.85
N GLY A 125 11.98 -12.84 -0.48
CA GLY A 125 11.32 -13.93 -1.19
C GLY A 125 9.87 -13.66 -1.57
N VAL A 126 9.44 -12.40 -1.57
CA VAL A 126 8.10 -12.00 -1.97
C VAL A 126 8.10 -11.61 -3.45
N THR A 127 7.13 -12.12 -4.20
CA THR A 127 6.94 -11.74 -5.61
C THR A 127 6.29 -10.37 -5.70
N CYS A 128 6.85 -9.50 -6.52
CA CYS A 128 6.31 -8.16 -6.75
C CYS A 128 5.73 -8.03 -8.16
N LEU A 129 4.64 -7.32 -8.25
CA LEU A 129 3.98 -7.02 -9.53
C LEU A 129 4.52 -5.73 -10.15
#